data_6fe5a9155a7886721d068d987b009de6
#
_entry.id   6fe5a9155a7886721d068d987b009de6
#
_cell.length_a   1.000
_cell.length_b   1.000
_cell.length_c   1.000
_cell.angle_alpha   90.00
_cell.angle_beta   90.00
_cell.angle_gamma   90.00
#
_symmetry.space_group_name_H-M   'P 1'
#
loop_
_entity.id
_entity.type
_entity.pdbx_description
1 polymer ?
#
loop_
_entity_poly.entity_id
_entity_poly.type
_entity_poly.pdbx_seq_one_letter_code
_entity_poly.pdbx_strand_id
1 'polypeptide(L)'
;LIENQNSDDPVREIRIEPAVESDAESLAAVSRRAFEHDVNYGSPGISGPPGYDSPTWQRQAMKKGRYYKILEGDRIVGGFIVFPLDGEKAELGRVFIEPDCQNRGIGGRVLAFAESAFPRVRHWALDTPSWNLRTQYLYEKAGYVRVGEIDPAGRFTLIQYEKKLA
;
A
#
# COMPACT_ATOMS: atom_id res chain seq x y z
N LEU A 1 22.53 8.65 40.75
CA LEU A 1 21.32 9.22 40.15
C LEU A 1 21.44 9.04 38.63
N ILE A 2 20.88 7.96 38.14
CA ILE A 2 20.78 7.68 36.69
C ILE A 2 19.42 8.23 36.28
N GLU A 3 19.40 9.36 35.60
CA GLU A 3 18.19 9.86 34.94
C GLU A 3 17.86 8.91 33.79
N ASN A 4 16.77 8.18 33.92
CA ASN A 4 16.08 7.52 32.84
C ASN A 4 15.61 8.60 31.87
N GLN A 5 16.30 8.78 30.77
CA GLN A 5 15.75 9.46 29.61
C GLN A 5 14.73 8.50 28.99
N ASN A 6 13.50 8.61 29.41
CA ASN A 6 12.36 8.15 28.66
C ASN A 6 12.38 8.92 27.32
N SER A 7 12.71 8.23 26.28
CA SER A 7 12.48 8.70 24.92
C SER A 7 10.99 8.63 24.63
N ASP A 8 10.23 9.58 25.16
CA ASP A 8 8.93 9.94 24.62
C ASP A 8 9.18 10.67 23.29
N ASP A 9 9.58 9.93 22.29
CA ASP A 9 9.39 10.36 20.92
C ASP A 9 7.87 10.23 20.67
N PRO A 10 7.15 11.35 20.51
CA PRO A 10 5.71 11.26 20.32
C PRO A 10 5.51 10.43 19.05
N VAL A 11 4.83 9.28 19.20
CA VAL A 11 4.38 8.47 18.07
C VAL A 11 3.60 9.43 17.18
N ARG A 12 4.24 9.90 16.11
CA ARG A 12 3.63 10.85 15.19
C ARG A 12 2.38 10.18 14.64
N GLU A 13 1.25 10.82 14.86
CA GLU A 13 -0.04 10.27 14.51
C GLU A 13 -0.13 10.08 12.99
N ILE A 14 -0.44 8.85 12.61
CA ILE A 14 -0.73 8.49 11.22
C ILE A 14 -2.21 8.72 10.95
N ARG A 15 -2.51 9.51 9.92
CA ARG A 15 -3.87 9.72 9.43
C ARG A 15 -4.01 9.18 8.01
N ILE A 16 -5.18 8.70 7.68
CA ILE A 16 -5.54 8.23 6.34
C ILE A 16 -6.71 9.09 5.87
N GLU A 17 -6.53 9.78 4.76
CA GLU A 17 -7.50 10.71 4.19
C GLU A 17 -7.65 10.49 2.69
N PRO A 18 -8.82 10.82 2.09
CA PRO A 18 -8.94 10.81 0.63
C PRO A 18 -7.90 11.71 -0.01
N ALA A 19 -7.23 11.19 -1.04
CA ALA A 19 -6.33 11.99 -1.88
C ALA A 19 -7.13 12.91 -2.80
N VAL A 20 -6.59 14.09 -3.03
CA VAL A 20 -7.14 15.08 -3.96
C VAL A 20 -6.16 15.33 -5.11
N GLU A 21 -6.64 15.90 -6.20
CA GLU A 21 -5.84 16.05 -7.43
C GLU A 21 -4.53 16.81 -7.22
N SER A 22 -4.51 17.79 -6.32
CA SER A 22 -3.30 18.53 -5.95
C SER A 22 -2.26 17.72 -5.19
N ASP A 23 -2.59 16.53 -4.72
CA ASP A 23 -1.65 15.62 -4.04
C ASP A 23 -0.82 14.78 -5.03
N ALA A 24 -1.14 14.81 -6.32
CA ALA A 24 -0.62 13.88 -7.30
C ALA A 24 0.91 13.88 -7.43
N GLU A 25 1.53 15.06 -7.40
CA GLU A 25 2.98 15.20 -7.47
C GLU A 25 3.67 14.60 -6.24
N SER A 26 3.16 14.91 -5.05
CA SER A 26 3.69 14.36 -3.79
C SER A 26 3.49 12.83 -3.71
N LEU A 27 2.32 12.34 -4.11
CA LEU A 27 2.04 10.91 -4.15
C LEU A 27 2.95 10.18 -5.14
N ALA A 28 3.16 10.73 -6.33
CA ALA A 28 4.08 10.15 -7.31
C ALA A 28 5.51 10.10 -6.79
N ALA A 29 5.97 11.14 -6.10
CA ALA A 29 7.32 11.19 -5.53
C ALA A 29 7.50 10.14 -4.42
N VAL A 30 6.54 10.01 -3.51
CA VAL A 30 6.57 8.99 -2.45
C VAL A 30 6.48 7.58 -3.03
N SER A 31 5.56 7.36 -3.97
CA SER A 31 5.42 6.09 -4.68
C SER A 31 6.71 5.67 -5.37
N ARG A 32 7.37 6.60 -6.05
CA ARG A 32 8.66 6.35 -6.68
C ARG A 32 9.72 5.90 -5.67
N ARG A 33 9.90 6.63 -4.59
CA ARG A 33 10.88 6.26 -3.56
C ARG A 33 10.58 4.91 -2.93
N ALA A 34 9.31 4.64 -2.64
CA ALA A 34 8.88 3.39 -2.03
C ALA A 34 9.14 2.18 -2.94
N PHE A 35 8.71 2.22 -4.19
CA PHE A 35 8.89 1.10 -5.11
C PHE A 35 10.34 0.91 -5.55
N GLU A 36 11.08 1.98 -5.80
CA GLU A 36 12.51 1.89 -6.14
C GLU A 36 13.36 1.37 -4.97
N HIS A 37 12.95 1.61 -3.73
CA HIS A 37 13.58 1.07 -2.53
C HIS A 37 13.49 -0.47 -2.45
N ASP A 38 12.53 -1.07 -3.12
CA ASP A 38 12.32 -2.53 -3.11
C ASP A 38 13.51 -3.32 -3.69
N VAL A 39 14.42 -2.69 -4.40
CA VAL A 39 15.69 -3.31 -4.81
C VAL A 39 16.47 -3.87 -3.61
N ASN A 40 16.30 -3.29 -2.44
CA ASN A 40 16.91 -3.77 -1.19
C ASN A 40 16.22 -5.01 -0.62
N TYR A 41 15.08 -5.42 -1.19
CA TYR A 41 14.23 -6.51 -0.69
C TYR A 41 13.91 -7.56 -1.75
N GLY A 42 14.75 -7.67 -2.76
CA GLY A 42 14.66 -8.73 -3.75
C GLY A 42 14.09 -8.33 -5.11
N SER A 43 13.75 -7.06 -5.33
CA SER A 43 13.39 -6.59 -6.66
C SER A 43 14.54 -6.82 -7.63
N PRO A 44 14.27 -7.34 -8.85
CA PRO A 44 15.32 -7.63 -9.83
C PRO A 44 15.98 -6.36 -10.43
N GLY A 45 15.42 -5.19 -10.15
CA GLY A 45 15.94 -3.91 -10.62
C GLY A 45 15.21 -2.73 -9.99
N ILE A 46 15.70 -1.51 -10.26
CA ILE A 46 15.06 -0.28 -9.82
C ILE A 46 13.87 -0.02 -10.73
N SER A 47 12.68 -0.32 -10.26
CA SER A 47 11.43 -0.18 -11.01
C SER A 47 10.22 -0.22 -10.08
N GLY A 48 9.04 -0.09 -10.64
CA GLY A 48 7.77 -0.21 -9.97
C GLY A 48 6.66 -0.61 -10.94
N PRO A 49 5.42 -0.72 -10.46
CA PRO A 49 4.29 -1.02 -11.31
C PRO A 49 4.02 0.14 -12.30
N PRO A 50 3.32 -0.12 -13.42
CA PRO A 50 3.07 0.91 -14.43
C PRO A 50 2.52 2.21 -13.83
N GLY A 51 3.13 3.35 -14.15
CA GLY A 51 2.71 4.66 -13.69
C GLY A 51 3.08 5.03 -12.25
N TYR A 52 3.89 4.23 -11.60
CA TYR A 52 4.24 4.44 -10.18
C TYR A 52 4.92 5.79 -9.90
N ASP A 53 5.66 6.34 -10.85
CA ASP A 53 6.38 7.61 -10.75
C ASP A 53 5.70 8.77 -11.51
N SER A 54 4.48 8.56 -12.00
CA SER A 54 3.78 9.51 -12.85
C SER A 54 2.67 10.25 -12.10
N PRO A 55 2.74 11.59 -11.95
CA PRO A 55 1.64 12.38 -11.42
C PRO A 55 0.36 12.27 -12.25
N THR A 56 0.48 12.20 -13.57
CA THR A 56 -0.67 12.01 -14.46
C THR A 56 -1.38 10.70 -14.19
N TRP A 57 -0.62 9.61 -14.00
CA TRP A 57 -1.21 8.32 -13.64
C TRP A 57 -1.94 8.38 -12.29
N GLN A 58 -1.35 9.07 -11.29
CA GLN A 58 -1.99 9.24 -9.97
C GLN A 58 -3.35 9.96 -10.10
N ARG A 59 -3.42 11.02 -10.91
CA ARG A 59 -4.68 11.74 -11.16
C ARG A 59 -5.72 10.84 -11.83
N GLN A 60 -5.32 10.06 -12.81
CA GLN A 60 -6.22 9.11 -13.48
C GLN A 60 -6.73 8.03 -12.51
N ALA A 61 -5.87 7.52 -11.65
CA ALA A 61 -6.22 6.53 -10.64
C ALA A 61 -7.24 7.08 -9.62
N MET A 62 -7.13 8.35 -9.27
CA MET A 62 -8.11 9.02 -8.39
C MET A 62 -9.52 9.04 -8.99
N LYS A 63 -9.64 9.00 -10.33
CA LYS A 63 -10.93 8.95 -11.04
C LYS A 63 -11.48 7.54 -11.15
N LYS A 64 -10.62 6.53 -11.14
CA LYS A 64 -10.99 5.11 -11.35
C LYS A 64 -11.25 4.36 -10.05
N GLY A 65 -10.62 4.76 -8.96
CA GLY A 65 -10.69 4.10 -7.67
C GLY A 65 -10.86 5.08 -6.53
N ARG A 66 -10.86 4.55 -5.33
CA ARG A 66 -10.83 5.32 -4.08
C ARG A 66 -9.38 5.43 -3.63
N TYR A 67 -8.76 6.56 -3.93
CA TYR A 67 -7.37 6.83 -3.62
C TYR A 67 -7.25 7.51 -2.26
N TYR A 68 -6.45 6.94 -1.37
CA TYR A 68 -6.17 7.48 -0.04
C TYR A 68 -4.70 7.85 0.09
N LYS A 69 -4.43 8.96 0.76
CA LYS A 69 -3.10 9.35 1.20
C LYS A 69 -2.89 8.98 2.67
N ILE A 70 -1.67 8.66 3.01
CA ILE A 70 -1.24 8.39 4.37
C ILE A 70 -0.39 9.57 4.83
N LEU A 71 -0.77 10.16 5.94
CA LEU A 71 -0.14 11.35 6.48
C LEU A 71 0.53 11.06 7.83
N GLU A 72 1.73 11.58 8.00
CA GLU A 72 2.39 11.74 9.29
C GLU A 72 2.53 13.25 9.54
N GLY A 73 1.74 13.82 10.46
CA GLY A 73 1.57 15.26 10.50
C GLY A 73 0.99 15.78 9.18
N ASP A 74 1.63 16.76 8.58
CA ASP A 74 1.22 17.30 7.26
C ASP A 74 1.97 16.67 6.08
N ARG A 75 2.85 15.72 6.35
CA ARG A 75 3.67 15.04 5.34
C ARG A 75 2.93 13.83 4.77
N ILE A 76 2.83 13.76 3.45
CA ILE A 76 2.39 12.54 2.77
C ILE A 76 3.53 11.52 2.85
N VAL A 77 3.26 10.38 3.49
CA VAL A 77 4.22 9.29 3.69
C VAL A 77 3.82 8.00 2.99
N GLY A 78 2.73 8.01 2.26
CA GLY A 78 2.28 6.86 1.50
C GLY A 78 0.93 7.06 0.87
N GLY A 79 0.44 6.00 0.25
CA GLY A 79 -0.87 5.96 -0.37
C GLY A 79 -1.31 4.54 -0.69
N PHE A 80 -2.57 4.40 -1.01
CA PHE A 80 -3.15 3.16 -1.50
C PHE A 80 -4.46 3.43 -2.23
N ILE A 81 -4.90 2.47 -3.02
CA ILE A 81 -6.08 2.61 -3.85
C ILE A 81 -6.99 1.40 -3.62
N VAL A 82 -8.28 1.66 -3.40
CA VAL A 82 -9.32 0.64 -3.41
C VAL A 82 -10.07 0.74 -4.74
N PHE A 83 -10.04 -0.34 -5.51
CA PHE A 83 -10.79 -0.45 -6.76
C PHE A 83 -12.04 -1.28 -6.51
N PRO A 84 -13.25 -0.65 -6.49
CA PRO A 84 -14.48 -1.43 -6.40
C PRO A 84 -14.64 -2.33 -7.62
N LEU A 85 -15.04 -3.58 -7.38
CA LEU A 85 -15.39 -4.56 -8.39
C LEU A 85 -16.88 -4.90 -8.30
N ASP A 86 -17.35 -5.79 -9.15
CA ASP A 86 -18.75 -6.19 -9.15
C ASP A 86 -19.16 -6.89 -7.84
N GLY A 87 -20.37 -6.62 -7.39
CA GLY A 87 -20.92 -7.20 -6.17
C GLY A 87 -20.22 -6.68 -4.90
N GLU A 88 -19.91 -7.60 -4.00
CA GLU A 88 -19.27 -7.30 -2.71
C GLU A 88 -17.74 -7.45 -2.76
N LYS A 89 -17.15 -7.27 -3.95
CA LYS A 89 -15.71 -7.41 -4.19
C LYS A 89 -15.02 -6.07 -4.34
N ALA A 90 -13.77 -6.00 -3.89
CA ALA A 90 -12.85 -4.92 -4.17
C ALA A 90 -11.42 -5.44 -4.29
N GLU A 91 -10.61 -4.73 -5.04
CA GLU A 91 -9.18 -4.94 -5.11
C GLU A 91 -8.46 -3.83 -4.36
N LEU A 92 -7.52 -4.20 -3.50
CA LEU A 92 -6.61 -3.27 -2.86
C LEU A 92 -5.33 -3.20 -3.70
N GLY A 93 -5.05 -2.02 -4.23
CA GLY A 93 -3.90 -1.80 -5.10
C GLY A 93 -2.97 -0.71 -4.63
N ARG A 94 -1.75 -0.79 -5.14
CA ARG A 94 -0.76 0.29 -5.02
C ARG A 94 -0.47 0.76 -3.59
N VAL A 95 -0.45 -0.14 -2.62
CA VAL A 95 -0.01 0.20 -1.26
C VAL A 95 1.48 0.53 -1.29
N PHE A 96 1.81 1.77 -0.93
CA PHE A 96 3.20 2.22 -0.86
C PHE A 96 3.41 3.11 0.37
N ILE A 97 4.58 2.98 0.97
CA ILE A 97 4.95 3.68 2.21
C ILE A 97 6.38 4.20 2.04
N GLU A 98 6.59 5.46 2.38
CA GLU A 98 7.91 6.09 2.40
C GLU A 98 8.94 5.17 3.08
N PRO A 99 10.13 4.95 2.51
CA PRO A 99 11.11 4.03 3.08
C PRO A 99 11.43 4.25 4.56
N ASP A 100 11.54 5.53 4.99
CA ASP A 100 11.82 5.86 6.39
C ASP A 100 10.64 5.61 7.35
N CYS A 101 9.45 5.33 6.81
CA CYS A 101 8.24 5.02 7.58
C CYS A 101 7.86 3.53 7.54
N GLN A 102 8.61 2.71 6.84
CA GLN A 102 8.35 1.26 6.76
C GLN A 102 8.69 0.55 8.08
N ASN A 103 8.17 -0.67 8.26
CA ASN A 103 8.35 -1.50 9.47
C ASN A 103 7.82 -0.86 10.77
N ARG A 104 6.79 -0.02 10.67
CA ARG A 104 6.14 0.66 11.79
C ARG A 104 4.66 0.29 11.93
N GLY A 105 4.22 -0.78 11.26
CA GLY A 105 2.84 -1.27 11.32
C GLY A 105 1.84 -0.48 10.47
N ILE A 106 2.27 0.44 9.62
CA ILE A 106 1.38 1.27 8.77
C ILE A 106 0.64 0.40 7.76
N GLY A 107 1.30 -0.59 7.15
CA GLY A 107 0.66 -1.52 6.21
C GLY A 107 -0.54 -2.25 6.82
N GLY A 108 -0.39 -2.74 8.05
CA GLY A 108 -1.49 -3.38 8.80
C GLY A 108 -2.65 -2.41 9.07
N ARG A 109 -2.35 -1.16 9.36
CA ARG A 109 -3.38 -0.12 9.55
C ARG A 109 -4.12 0.20 8.26
N VAL A 110 -3.45 0.18 7.11
CA VAL A 110 -4.08 0.35 5.80
C VAL A 110 -5.10 -0.76 5.55
N LEU A 111 -4.72 -2.02 5.80
CA LEU A 111 -5.60 -3.17 5.61
C LEU A 111 -6.84 -3.09 6.51
N ALA A 112 -6.65 -2.75 7.77
CA ALA A 112 -7.75 -2.58 8.73
C ALA A 112 -8.65 -1.39 8.34
N PHE A 113 -8.08 -0.28 7.92
CA PHE A 113 -8.83 0.88 7.43
C PHE A 113 -9.70 0.52 6.24
N ALA A 114 -9.16 -0.17 5.24
CA ALA A 114 -9.89 -0.57 4.04
C ALA A 114 -11.14 -1.39 4.40
N GLU A 115 -10.98 -2.40 5.23
CA GLU A 115 -12.12 -3.23 5.67
C GLU A 115 -13.17 -2.41 6.43
N SER A 116 -12.76 -1.48 7.27
CA SER A 116 -13.65 -0.62 8.04
C SER A 116 -14.35 0.43 7.19
N ALA A 117 -13.65 1.04 6.24
CA ALA A 117 -14.18 2.09 5.37
C ALA A 117 -15.13 1.57 4.30
N PHE A 118 -15.02 0.29 3.95
CA PHE A 118 -15.85 -0.36 2.93
C PHE A 118 -16.62 -1.56 3.50
N PRO A 119 -17.58 -1.33 4.41
CA PRO A 119 -18.25 -2.42 5.14
C PRO A 119 -19.09 -3.34 4.27
N ARG A 120 -19.43 -2.93 3.04
CA ARG A 120 -20.15 -3.77 2.06
C ARG A 120 -19.23 -4.73 1.32
N VAL A 121 -17.92 -4.48 1.32
CA VAL A 121 -16.96 -5.37 0.69
C VAL A 121 -16.74 -6.59 1.58
N ARG A 122 -17.00 -7.76 1.03
CA ARG A 122 -16.86 -9.06 1.70
C ARG A 122 -15.75 -9.92 1.10
N HIS A 123 -15.27 -9.52 -0.08
CA HIS A 123 -14.23 -10.25 -0.79
C HIS A 123 -13.16 -9.26 -1.26
N TRP A 124 -12.03 -9.32 -0.61
CA TRP A 124 -10.85 -8.52 -0.92
C TRP A 124 -9.87 -9.32 -1.76
N ALA A 125 -9.35 -8.71 -2.81
CA ALA A 125 -8.30 -9.29 -3.65
C ALA A 125 -7.11 -8.33 -3.74
N LEU A 126 -5.93 -8.88 -3.86
CA LEU A 126 -4.71 -8.14 -4.16
C LEU A 126 -3.67 -9.07 -4.77
N ASP A 127 -2.65 -8.49 -5.35
CA ASP A 127 -1.48 -9.21 -5.78
C ASP A 127 -0.18 -8.53 -5.32
N THR A 128 0.91 -9.28 -5.31
CA THR A 128 2.22 -8.80 -4.93
C THR A 128 3.31 -9.60 -5.65
N PRO A 129 4.46 -9.00 -5.97
CA PRO A 129 5.56 -9.72 -6.61
C PRO A 129 6.04 -10.91 -5.77
N SER A 130 6.35 -12.01 -6.45
CA SER A 130 6.82 -13.24 -5.81
C SER A 130 8.14 -13.07 -5.04
N TRP A 131 8.95 -12.09 -5.40
CA TRP A 131 10.19 -11.76 -4.71
C TRP A 131 9.97 -10.93 -3.42
N ASN A 132 8.79 -10.32 -3.22
CA ASN A 132 8.54 -9.45 -2.08
C ASN A 132 7.98 -10.23 -0.88
N LEU A 133 8.88 -10.82 -0.10
CA LEU A 133 8.52 -11.62 1.06
C LEU A 133 7.90 -10.79 2.19
N ARG A 134 8.21 -9.50 2.29
CA ARG A 134 7.66 -8.60 3.31
C ARG A 134 6.16 -8.38 3.12
N THR A 135 5.75 -8.10 1.90
CA THR A 135 4.31 -7.89 1.59
C THR A 135 3.54 -9.20 1.71
N GLN A 136 4.11 -10.33 1.28
CA GLN A 136 3.50 -11.63 1.48
C GLN A 136 3.24 -11.91 2.95
N TYR A 137 4.24 -11.69 3.81
CA TYR A 137 4.10 -11.83 5.26
C TYR A 137 2.99 -10.91 5.82
N LEU A 138 2.97 -9.64 5.41
CA LEU A 138 1.97 -8.67 5.82
C LEU A 138 0.54 -9.16 5.49
N TYR A 139 0.33 -9.59 4.27
CA TYR A 139 -0.99 -10.03 3.81
C TYR A 139 -1.43 -11.32 4.47
N GLU A 140 -0.56 -12.31 4.57
CA GLU A 140 -0.85 -13.58 5.23
C GLU A 140 -1.18 -13.38 6.72
N LYS A 141 -0.43 -12.52 7.40
CA LYS A 141 -0.70 -12.14 8.80
C LYS A 141 -2.06 -11.45 8.96
N ALA A 142 -2.50 -10.69 7.96
CA ALA A 142 -3.80 -10.02 7.95
C ALA A 142 -4.98 -10.95 7.56
N GLY A 143 -4.71 -12.22 7.27
CA GLY A 143 -5.72 -13.22 6.93
C GLY A 143 -5.97 -13.43 5.45
N TYR A 144 -5.16 -12.84 4.58
CA TYR A 144 -5.21 -13.12 3.15
C TYR A 144 -4.63 -14.51 2.86
N VAL A 145 -5.21 -15.19 1.90
CA VAL A 145 -4.82 -16.53 1.47
C VAL A 145 -4.36 -16.49 0.02
N ARG A 146 -3.24 -17.12 -0.26
CA ARG A 146 -2.73 -17.27 -1.62
C ARG A 146 -3.68 -18.12 -2.45
N VAL A 147 -4.10 -17.61 -3.60
CA VAL A 147 -5.07 -18.28 -4.48
C VAL A 147 -4.52 -18.57 -5.88
N GLY A 148 -3.41 -17.99 -6.26
CA GLY A 148 -2.81 -18.22 -7.55
C GLY A 148 -1.57 -17.41 -7.84
N GLU A 149 -1.10 -17.53 -9.08
CA GLU A 149 0.02 -16.80 -9.63
C GLU A 149 -0.32 -16.33 -11.02
N ILE A 150 0.16 -15.14 -11.40
CA ILE A 150 0.10 -14.64 -12.76
C ILE A 150 1.46 -14.08 -13.17
N ASP A 151 1.74 -14.12 -14.46
CA ASP A 151 2.90 -13.50 -15.07
C ASP A 151 2.42 -12.56 -16.19
N PRO A 152 2.07 -11.31 -15.83
CA PRO A 152 1.38 -10.43 -16.77
C PRO A 152 2.22 -9.98 -17.98
N ALA A 153 3.55 -10.11 -17.91
CA ALA A 153 4.44 -9.62 -18.97
C ALA A 153 5.67 -10.50 -19.22
N GLY A 154 5.72 -11.73 -18.71
CA GLY A 154 6.86 -12.63 -18.84
C GLY A 154 8.12 -12.16 -18.12
N ARG A 155 8.01 -11.22 -17.18
CA ARG A 155 9.16 -10.61 -16.49
C ARG A 155 9.30 -11.04 -15.04
N PHE A 156 8.18 -11.26 -14.35
CA PHE A 156 8.13 -11.67 -12.95
C PHE A 156 6.74 -12.20 -12.62
N THR A 157 6.68 -13.03 -11.60
CA THR A 157 5.44 -13.62 -11.12
C THR A 157 4.80 -12.73 -10.06
N LEU A 158 3.50 -12.48 -10.19
CA LEU A 158 2.66 -11.92 -9.13
C LEU A 158 1.96 -13.06 -8.39
N ILE A 159 2.01 -12.99 -7.07
CA ILE A 159 1.23 -13.87 -6.20
C ILE A 159 -0.13 -13.21 -5.97
N GLN A 160 -1.19 -13.94 -6.23
CA GLN A 160 -2.56 -13.48 -5.99
C GLN A 160 -3.05 -13.92 -4.62
N TYR A 161 -3.63 -12.98 -3.88
CA TYR A 161 -4.18 -13.19 -2.55
C TYR A 161 -5.64 -12.78 -2.51
N GLU A 162 -6.41 -13.48 -1.71
CA GLU A 162 -7.80 -13.15 -1.41
C GLU A 162 -8.09 -13.27 0.08
N LYS A 163 -9.02 -12.43 0.55
CA LYS A 163 -9.58 -12.51 1.90
C LYS A 163 -11.11 -12.39 1.79
N LYS A 164 -11.79 -13.38 2.32
CA LYS A 164 -13.26 -13.38 2.42
C LYS A 164 -13.65 -13.10 3.85
N LEU A 165 -14.51 -12.10 4.04
CA LEU A 165 -15.08 -11.75 5.33
C LEU A 165 -16.41 -12.49 5.53
N ALA A 166 -16.64 -12.88 6.78
CA ALA A 166 -17.86 -13.59 7.15
C ALA A 166 -19.12 -12.69 7.07
#